data_4ab62a5bba3f7cb7bf829a651f8e65a2
#
_entry.id   4ab62a5bba3f7cb7bf829a651f8e65a2
#
_cell.length_a   1.000
_cell.length_b   1.000
_cell.length_c   1.000
_cell.angle_alpha   90.00
_cell.angle_beta   90.00
_cell.angle_gamma   90.00
#
_symmetry.space_group_name_H-M   'P 1'
#
loop_
_entity.id
_entity.type
_entity.pdbx_description
1 polymer ?
#
loop_
_entity_poly.entity_id
_entity_poly.type
_entity_poly.pdbx_seq_one_letter_code
_entity_poly.pdbx_strand_id
1 'polypeptide(L)'
;MQSVMSDCPHREKLGWLEQDHLVGPSLFYNFDMTQFCPKIIRDITDTQKSDGMVPTTAPQYVSFGNLFDDSPEWGSTLIIMPFQYYEQYGDSTIITRNYNAMCRYVDYLTSRSKDGIVSHGLGDWYDVVEGGKSGFCHNTPIPLVATAHYIYDLKLMTCAARMVGNKTDETKYSTLYNKVVEAFNREFYKPCLLYTSDAADDRIS
;
A
#
# COMPACT_ATOMS: atom_id res chain seq x y z
N MET A 1 -2.23 26.23 8.33
CA MET A 1 -1.35 25.49 7.38
C MET A 1 -1.28 24.06 7.88
N GLN A 2 -1.74 23.09 7.09
CA GLN A 2 -1.70 21.67 7.47
C GLN A 2 -0.28 21.13 7.23
N SER A 3 0.31 20.47 8.21
CA SER A 3 1.66 19.91 8.10
C SER A 3 1.69 18.38 8.01
N VAL A 4 0.63 17.73 8.45
CA VAL A 4 0.41 16.28 8.39
C VAL A 4 -1.00 16.05 7.93
N MET A 5 -1.19 15.13 7.00
CA MET A 5 -2.50 14.67 6.63
C MET A 5 -2.99 13.68 7.69
N SER A 6 -4.08 14.01 8.38
CA SER A 6 -4.61 13.16 9.45
C SER A 6 -6.00 12.68 9.09
N ASP A 7 -6.21 11.40 9.21
CA ASP A 7 -7.50 10.75 9.03
C ASP A 7 -8.53 11.27 10.05
N CYS A 8 -8.15 11.28 11.32
CA CYS A 8 -9.00 11.74 12.41
C CYS A 8 -8.44 13.03 13.07
N PRO A 9 -8.61 14.21 12.45
CA PRO A 9 -7.96 15.45 12.92
C PRO A 9 -8.47 15.94 14.30
N HIS A 10 -9.60 15.44 14.74
CA HIS A 10 -10.18 15.78 16.05
C HIS A 10 -9.99 14.70 17.12
N ARG A 11 -9.70 13.46 16.74
CA ARG A 11 -9.53 12.31 17.64
C ARG A 11 -8.06 12.02 17.91
N GLU A 12 -7.44 11.10 17.17
CA GLU A 12 -6.04 10.70 17.39
C GLU A 12 -5.01 11.61 16.73
N LYS A 13 -5.36 12.33 15.67
CA LYS A 13 -4.51 13.33 14.99
C LYS A 13 -3.22 12.75 14.39
N LEU A 14 -3.25 11.49 14.00
CA LEU A 14 -2.09 10.78 13.45
C LEU A 14 -2.10 10.81 11.91
N GLY A 15 -0.92 10.78 11.33
CA GLY A 15 -0.72 10.71 9.88
C GLY A 15 -0.80 9.26 9.39
N TRP A 16 -1.98 8.68 9.38
CA TRP A 16 -2.22 7.36 8.82
C TRP A 16 -2.02 7.36 7.32
N LEU A 17 -1.22 6.45 6.80
CA LEU A 17 -0.74 6.52 5.42
C LEU A 17 -1.74 6.01 4.38
N GLU A 18 -2.59 5.05 4.72
CA GLU A 18 -3.49 4.45 3.74
C GLU A 18 -4.38 5.51 3.06
N GLN A 19 -4.97 6.41 3.84
CA GLN A 19 -5.79 7.46 3.27
C GLN A 19 -5.03 8.37 2.30
N ASP A 20 -3.72 8.55 2.46
CA ASP A 20 -2.93 9.44 1.61
C ASP A 20 -2.99 9.00 0.14
N HIS A 21 -2.93 7.69 -0.12
CA HIS A 21 -3.06 7.18 -1.48
C HIS A 21 -4.50 6.86 -1.90
N LEU A 22 -5.38 6.50 -0.97
CA LEU A 22 -6.78 6.24 -1.30
C LEU A 22 -7.53 7.51 -1.70
N VAL A 23 -7.36 8.61 -0.98
CA VAL A 23 -7.96 9.90 -1.32
C VAL A 23 -7.04 10.79 -2.17
N GLY A 24 -5.82 10.36 -2.42
CA GLY A 24 -4.80 11.09 -3.19
C GLY A 24 -5.35 11.68 -4.49
N PRO A 25 -5.97 10.88 -5.38
CA PRO A 25 -6.53 11.39 -6.63
C PRO A 25 -7.56 12.52 -6.42
N SER A 26 -8.40 12.41 -5.39
CA SER A 26 -9.36 13.47 -5.04
C SER A 26 -8.67 14.74 -4.55
N LEU A 27 -7.59 14.60 -3.78
CA LEU A 27 -6.81 15.74 -3.29
C LEU A 27 -6.12 16.46 -4.45
N PHE A 28 -5.55 15.74 -5.40
CA PHE A 28 -4.90 16.32 -6.57
C PHE A 28 -5.86 17.10 -7.46
N TYR A 29 -7.15 16.71 -7.52
CA TYR A 29 -8.16 17.47 -8.24
C TYR A 29 -8.59 18.75 -7.52
N ASN A 30 -8.59 18.77 -6.20
CA ASN A 30 -9.17 19.85 -5.40
C ASN A 30 -8.14 20.84 -4.86
N PHE A 31 -6.86 20.44 -4.76
CA PHE A 31 -5.80 21.22 -4.13
C PHE A 31 -4.51 21.15 -4.94
N ASP A 32 -3.72 22.22 -4.83
CA ASP A 32 -2.31 22.17 -5.27
C ASP A 32 -1.48 21.37 -4.27
N MET A 33 -1.14 20.14 -4.65
CA MET A 33 -0.38 19.21 -3.82
C MET A 33 1.13 19.20 -4.13
N THR A 34 1.60 20.12 -4.99
CA THR A 34 3.01 20.15 -5.45
C THR A 34 4.04 20.30 -4.34
N GLN A 35 3.66 20.91 -3.21
CA GLN A 35 4.52 21.02 -2.03
C GLN A 35 4.18 20.00 -0.95
N PHE A 36 2.90 19.66 -0.82
CA PHE A 36 2.45 18.82 0.29
C PHE A 36 2.70 17.33 0.04
N CYS A 37 2.48 16.84 -1.19
CA CYS A 37 2.76 15.44 -1.51
C CYS A 37 4.26 15.09 -1.35
N PRO A 38 5.24 15.85 -1.89
CA PRO A 38 6.64 15.59 -1.62
C PRO A 38 7.02 15.66 -0.13
N LYS A 39 6.30 16.47 0.66
CA LYS A 39 6.50 16.53 2.11
C LYS A 39 6.01 15.24 2.79
N ILE A 40 4.85 14.71 2.41
CA ILE A 40 4.33 13.44 2.91
C ILE A 40 5.34 12.31 2.64
N ILE A 41 5.82 12.20 1.40
CA ILE A 41 6.80 11.17 1.02
C ILE A 41 8.10 11.30 1.81
N ARG A 42 8.55 12.52 2.09
CA ARG A 42 9.73 12.75 2.95
C ARG A 42 9.47 12.27 4.38
N ASP A 43 8.33 12.60 4.97
CA ASP A 43 7.98 12.12 6.31
C ASP A 43 7.98 10.59 6.37
N ILE A 44 7.48 9.93 5.32
CA ILE A 44 7.50 8.46 5.22
C ILE A 44 8.94 7.95 5.16
N THR A 45 9.78 8.53 4.29
CA THR A 45 11.19 8.10 4.16
C THR A 45 12.00 8.34 5.43
N ASP A 46 11.73 9.43 6.15
CA ASP A 46 12.39 9.75 7.43
C ASP A 46 11.94 8.79 8.55
N THR A 47 10.74 8.22 8.43
CA THR A 47 10.17 7.28 9.40
C THR A 47 10.52 5.81 9.09
N GLN A 48 10.93 5.52 7.84
CA GLN A 48 11.26 4.17 7.38
C GLN A 48 12.33 3.52 8.27
N LYS A 49 12.10 2.28 8.69
CA LYS A 49 13.02 1.53 9.56
C LYS A 49 14.25 1.02 8.79
N SER A 50 15.27 0.64 9.53
CA SER A 50 16.54 0.16 8.96
C SER A 50 16.38 -1.13 8.12
N ASP A 51 15.41 -1.97 8.44
CA ASP A 51 15.06 -3.18 7.70
C ASP A 51 14.20 -2.92 6.45
N GLY A 52 13.76 -1.67 6.26
CA GLY A 52 12.93 -1.24 5.12
C GLY A 52 11.45 -1.11 5.44
N MET A 53 10.98 -1.54 6.61
CA MET A 53 9.59 -1.43 7.02
C MET A 53 9.16 0.05 7.01
N VAL A 54 7.97 0.31 6.49
CA VAL A 54 7.29 1.62 6.57
C VAL A 54 6.17 1.51 7.58
N PRO A 55 6.22 2.29 8.69
CA PRO A 55 5.13 2.30 9.65
C PRO A 55 3.81 2.78 9.06
N THR A 56 2.71 2.39 9.67
CA THR A 56 1.36 2.80 9.24
C THR A 56 1.08 4.29 9.39
N THR A 57 1.88 4.99 10.18
CA THR A 57 1.80 6.45 10.38
C THR A 57 3.12 7.14 10.11
N ALA A 58 3.08 8.30 9.46
CA ALA A 58 4.23 9.19 9.31
C ALA A 58 3.81 10.67 9.46
N PRO A 59 4.50 11.46 10.32
CA PRO A 59 5.51 11.03 11.29
C PRO A 59 4.96 10.05 12.34
N GLN A 60 5.80 9.14 12.81
CA GLN A 60 5.41 8.17 13.84
C GLN A 60 5.60 8.76 15.24
N TYR A 61 4.54 9.30 15.83
CA TYR A 61 4.55 9.80 17.21
C TYR A 61 4.37 8.69 18.24
N VAL A 62 3.62 7.65 17.87
CA VAL A 62 3.26 6.54 18.73
C VAL A 62 3.53 5.25 17.99
N SER A 63 4.09 4.26 18.65
CA SER A 63 4.13 2.90 18.18
C SER A 63 3.00 2.13 18.86
N PHE A 64 2.16 1.49 18.05
CA PHE A 64 1.09 0.63 18.53
C PHE A 64 1.54 -0.82 18.68
N GLY A 65 2.76 -1.11 18.26
CA GLY A 65 3.35 -2.45 18.25
C GLY A 65 2.84 -3.34 17.12
N ASN A 66 3.64 -4.32 16.83
CA ASN A 66 3.47 -5.41 15.85
C ASN A 66 2.53 -5.18 14.65
N LEU A 67 1.25 -5.56 14.75
CA LEU A 67 0.31 -5.55 13.62
C LEU A 67 -0.12 -4.16 13.18
N PHE A 68 -0.22 -3.20 14.12
CA PHE A 68 -0.66 -1.85 13.81
C PHE A 68 0.43 -0.97 13.21
N ASP A 69 1.70 -1.30 13.44
CA ASP A 69 2.81 -0.54 12.87
C ASP A 69 3.27 -1.09 11.51
N ASP A 70 2.87 -2.30 11.15
CA ASP A 70 3.34 -3.00 9.95
C ASP A 70 2.16 -3.54 9.13
N SER A 71 1.70 -2.73 8.19
CA SER A 71 0.58 -3.07 7.33
C SER A 71 0.86 -2.63 5.88
N PRO A 72 0.91 -3.57 4.93
CA PRO A 72 1.20 -3.25 3.53
C PRO A 72 0.24 -2.23 2.92
N GLU A 73 -1.02 -2.25 3.31
CA GLU A 73 -2.07 -1.34 2.85
C GLU A 73 -1.71 0.12 3.14
N TRP A 74 -1.07 0.38 4.28
CA TRP A 74 -0.57 1.70 4.68
C TRP A 74 0.82 1.98 4.10
N GLY A 75 1.75 1.03 4.24
CA GLY A 75 3.15 1.23 3.83
C GLY A 75 3.34 1.43 2.33
N SER A 76 2.48 0.83 1.50
CA SER A 76 2.51 0.97 0.03
C SER A 76 2.27 2.41 -0.44
N THR A 77 1.83 3.31 0.44
CA THR A 77 1.75 4.75 0.14
C THR A 77 3.09 5.32 -0.33
N LEU A 78 4.21 4.83 0.20
CA LEU A 78 5.55 5.21 -0.25
C LEU A 78 5.77 5.00 -1.76
N ILE A 79 5.09 4.03 -2.34
CA ILE A 79 5.21 3.70 -3.77
C ILE A 79 4.03 4.26 -4.56
N ILE A 80 2.81 4.08 -4.08
CA ILE A 80 1.58 4.41 -4.83
C ILE A 80 1.44 5.92 -5.01
N MET A 81 1.57 6.70 -3.94
CA MET A 81 1.33 8.15 -3.99
C MET A 81 2.30 8.91 -4.91
N PRO A 82 3.61 8.59 -5.01
CA PRO A 82 4.49 9.18 -6.00
C PRO A 82 4.08 8.94 -7.45
N PHE A 83 3.48 7.78 -7.76
CA PHE A 83 2.96 7.52 -9.10
C PHE A 83 1.69 8.32 -9.39
N GLN A 84 0.78 8.43 -8.42
CA GLN A 84 -0.40 9.31 -8.55
C GLN A 84 0.01 10.77 -8.76
N TYR A 85 1.04 11.23 -8.05
CA TYR A 85 1.61 12.56 -8.23
C TYR A 85 2.18 12.73 -9.65
N TYR A 86 2.94 11.74 -10.12
CA TYR A 86 3.48 11.74 -11.47
C TYR A 86 2.38 11.76 -12.54
N GLU A 87 1.32 10.98 -12.36
CA GLU A 87 0.15 10.96 -13.26
C GLU A 87 -0.53 12.33 -13.33
N GLN A 88 -0.62 13.05 -12.22
CA GLN A 88 -1.27 14.35 -12.14
C GLN A 88 -0.42 15.49 -12.67
N TYR A 89 0.87 15.52 -12.33
CA TYR A 89 1.75 16.68 -12.57
C TYR A 89 2.82 16.43 -13.65
N GLY A 90 3.02 15.20 -14.10
CA GLY A 90 4.07 14.84 -15.05
C GLY A 90 5.49 14.87 -14.48
N ASP A 91 5.64 15.13 -13.17
CA ASP A 91 6.94 15.24 -12.51
C ASP A 91 7.37 13.89 -11.91
N SER A 92 8.30 13.23 -12.57
CA SER A 92 8.86 11.94 -12.12
C SER A 92 9.96 12.09 -11.05
N THR A 93 10.35 13.30 -10.68
CA THR A 93 11.45 13.53 -9.72
C THR A 93 11.13 12.97 -8.34
N ILE A 94 9.84 12.95 -7.94
CA ILE A 94 9.40 12.35 -6.70
C ILE A 94 9.66 10.85 -6.66
N ILE A 95 9.53 10.14 -7.78
CA ILE A 95 9.82 8.71 -7.91
C ILE A 95 11.34 8.49 -7.87
N THR A 96 12.08 9.21 -8.72
CA THR A 96 13.53 9.00 -8.87
C THR A 96 14.32 9.31 -7.61
N ARG A 97 13.94 10.38 -6.87
CA ARG A 97 14.57 10.74 -5.59
C ARG A 97 14.32 9.74 -4.47
N ASN A 98 13.18 9.09 -4.47
CA ASN A 98 12.78 8.15 -3.42
C ASN A 98 12.96 6.68 -3.80
N TYR A 99 13.51 6.41 -4.99
CA TYR A 99 13.67 5.07 -5.55
C TYR A 99 14.33 4.08 -4.57
N ASN A 100 15.42 4.47 -3.91
CA ASN A 100 16.10 3.61 -2.95
C ASN A 100 15.24 3.26 -1.72
N ALA A 101 14.43 4.20 -1.24
CA ALA A 101 13.50 3.92 -0.14
C ALA A 101 12.40 2.95 -0.57
N MET A 102 11.86 3.12 -1.79
CA MET A 102 10.90 2.20 -2.39
C MET A 102 11.49 0.79 -2.55
N CYS A 103 12.74 0.67 -3.02
CA CYS A 103 13.43 -0.61 -3.14
C CYS A 103 13.53 -1.33 -1.78
N ARG A 104 13.97 -0.61 -0.73
CA ARG A 104 14.05 -1.18 0.62
C ARG A 104 12.69 -1.67 1.12
N TYR A 105 11.62 -0.95 0.82
CA TYR A 105 10.29 -1.37 1.23
C TYR A 105 9.84 -2.65 0.51
N VAL A 106 10.03 -2.75 -0.79
CA VAL A 106 9.72 -3.98 -1.53
C VAL A 106 10.58 -5.15 -1.10
N ASP A 107 11.88 -4.93 -0.81
CA ASP A 107 12.76 -5.97 -0.27
C ASP A 107 12.28 -6.43 1.12
N TYR A 108 11.78 -5.51 1.96
CA TYR A 108 11.13 -5.83 3.22
C TYR A 108 9.90 -6.73 3.01
N LEU A 109 8.94 -6.32 2.17
CA LEU A 109 7.75 -7.13 1.87
C LEU A 109 8.12 -8.51 1.31
N THR A 110 9.14 -8.56 0.44
CA THR A 110 9.66 -9.82 -0.11
C THR A 110 10.16 -10.74 1.01
N SER A 111 10.91 -10.18 1.97
CA SER A 111 11.44 -10.93 3.11
C SER A 111 10.36 -11.46 4.06
N ARG A 112 9.23 -10.78 4.10
CA ARG A 112 8.06 -11.13 4.93
C ARG A 112 7.09 -12.07 4.21
N SER A 113 7.23 -12.22 2.89
CA SER A 113 6.36 -13.12 2.12
C SER A 113 6.81 -14.58 2.27
N LYS A 114 5.82 -15.47 2.33
CA LYS A 114 6.04 -16.91 2.26
C LYS A 114 5.42 -17.43 0.97
N ASP A 115 6.22 -18.06 0.13
CA ASP A 115 5.79 -18.59 -1.17
C ASP A 115 5.09 -17.54 -2.08
N GLY A 116 5.46 -16.26 -1.91
CA GLY A 116 4.90 -15.13 -2.64
C GLY A 116 3.66 -14.51 -1.97
N ILE A 117 3.20 -15.03 -0.84
CA ILE A 117 2.04 -14.50 -0.10
C ILE A 117 2.51 -13.70 1.11
N VAL A 118 2.07 -12.46 1.21
CA VAL A 118 2.23 -11.58 2.38
C VAL A 118 1.01 -11.77 3.28
N SER A 119 1.24 -12.16 4.54
CA SER A 119 0.15 -12.58 5.44
C SER A 119 0.04 -11.74 6.71
N HIS A 120 0.63 -10.56 6.73
CA HIS A 120 0.54 -9.62 7.85
C HIS A 120 -0.11 -8.31 7.40
N GLY A 121 -0.59 -7.54 8.35
CA GLY A 121 -1.25 -6.26 8.12
C GLY A 121 -2.61 -6.18 8.81
N LEU A 122 -3.30 -5.09 8.57
CA LEU A 122 -4.64 -4.82 9.10
C LEU A 122 -5.74 -5.29 8.14
N GLY A 123 -5.40 -5.47 6.86
CA GLY A 123 -6.34 -5.89 5.83
C GLY A 123 -7.35 -4.81 5.50
N ASP A 124 -8.56 -5.23 5.15
CA ASP A 124 -9.70 -4.35 4.91
C ASP A 124 -10.20 -3.79 6.25
N TRP A 125 -9.55 -2.70 6.68
CA TRP A 125 -9.73 -2.14 8.01
C TRP A 125 -11.11 -1.52 8.19
N TYR A 126 -11.65 -1.72 9.38
CA TYR A 126 -12.97 -1.28 9.81
C TYR A 126 -14.13 -2.04 9.15
N ASP A 127 -13.93 -3.30 8.90
CA ASP A 127 -14.95 -4.22 8.48
C ASP A 127 -16.07 -4.34 9.52
N VAL A 128 -17.31 -4.30 9.09
CA VAL A 128 -18.50 -4.35 9.96
C VAL A 128 -19.23 -5.66 9.72
N VAL A 129 -19.25 -6.51 10.75
CA VAL A 129 -20.00 -7.75 10.75
C VAL A 129 -20.87 -7.86 12.00
N GLU A 130 -22.05 -8.46 11.87
CA GLU A 130 -22.95 -8.69 12.98
C GLU A 130 -22.29 -9.63 14.00
N GLY A 131 -22.23 -9.21 15.27
CA GLY A 131 -21.56 -9.95 16.34
C GLY A 131 -20.03 -9.96 16.29
N GLY A 132 -19.41 -9.34 15.30
CA GLY A 132 -17.96 -9.19 15.19
C GLY A 132 -17.40 -8.03 16.01
N LYS A 133 -16.07 -8.02 16.18
CA LYS A 133 -15.36 -6.87 16.72
C LYS A 133 -15.17 -5.85 15.61
N SER A 134 -15.77 -4.69 15.75
CA SER A 134 -15.58 -3.58 14.83
C SER A 134 -14.09 -3.23 14.67
N GLY A 135 -13.67 -2.96 13.46
CA GLY A 135 -12.30 -2.56 13.13
C GLY A 135 -11.40 -3.70 12.67
N PHE A 136 -11.74 -4.95 12.93
CA PHE A 136 -10.96 -6.10 12.45
C PHE A 136 -11.53 -6.64 11.14
N CYS A 137 -10.64 -7.11 10.27
CA CYS A 137 -10.98 -7.71 9.00
C CYS A 137 -11.65 -9.09 9.23
N HIS A 138 -12.87 -9.27 8.72
CA HIS A 138 -13.65 -10.50 8.83
C HIS A 138 -14.08 -11.04 7.47
N ASN A 139 -14.49 -10.16 6.55
CA ASN A 139 -15.02 -10.55 5.24
C ASN A 139 -13.93 -10.84 4.23
N THR A 140 -12.85 -10.05 4.27
CA THR A 140 -11.73 -10.15 3.32
C THR A 140 -10.48 -10.66 4.04
N PRO A 141 -9.89 -11.81 3.63
CA PRO A 141 -8.68 -12.31 4.27
C PRO A 141 -7.52 -11.32 4.17
N ILE A 142 -6.81 -11.08 5.28
CA ILE A 142 -5.62 -10.22 5.32
C ILE A 142 -4.60 -10.59 4.23
N PRO A 143 -4.24 -11.88 4.01
CA PRO A 143 -3.29 -12.25 2.97
C PRO A 143 -3.71 -11.84 1.56
N LEU A 144 -5.01 -11.79 1.28
CA LEU A 144 -5.51 -11.33 -0.03
C LEU A 144 -5.21 -9.84 -0.23
N VAL A 145 -5.58 -9.01 0.75
CA VAL A 145 -5.39 -7.54 0.66
C VAL A 145 -3.91 -7.19 0.64
N ALA A 146 -3.14 -7.71 1.60
CA ALA A 146 -1.70 -7.45 1.71
C ALA A 146 -0.92 -7.89 0.46
N THR A 147 -1.25 -9.09 -0.10
CA THR A 147 -0.58 -9.57 -1.31
C THR A 147 -1.02 -8.79 -2.55
N ALA A 148 -2.26 -8.32 -2.62
CA ALA A 148 -2.71 -7.46 -3.72
C ALA A 148 -1.92 -6.13 -3.75
N HIS A 149 -1.68 -5.50 -2.58
CA HIS A 149 -0.82 -4.32 -2.48
C HIS A 149 0.62 -4.62 -2.89
N TYR A 150 1.17 -5.73 -2.43
CA TYR A 150 2.51 -6.16 -2.84
C TYR A 150 2.64 -6.38 -4.35
N ILE A 151 1.63 -6.98 -5.00
CA ILE A 151 1.58 -7.12 -6.47
C ILE A 151 1.57 -5.74 -7.13
N TYR A 152 0.77 -4.82 -6.61
CA TYR A 152 0.68 -3.48 -7.17
C TYR A 152 2.00 -2.73 -7.01
N ASP A 153 2.64 -2.82 -5.86
CA ASP A 153 3.97 -2.26 -5.62
C ASP A 153 5.01 -2.81 -6.61
N LEU A 154 5.06 -4.11 -6.84
CA LEU A 154 5.97 -4.74 -7.80
C LEU A 154 5.75 -4.24 -9.23
N LYS A 155 4.49 -4.05 -9.64
CA LYS A 155 4.13 -3.46 -10.93
C LYS A 155 4.68 -2.04 -11.04
N LEU A 156 4.45 -1.20 -10.05
CA LEU A 156 4.92 0.18 -10.02
C LEU A 156 6.46 0.25 -9.96
N MET A 157 7.10 -0.61 -9.17
CA MET A 157 8.56 -0.68 -9.09
C MET A 157 9.22 -1.13 -10.40
N THR A 158 8.57 -1.98 -11.18
CA THR A 158 9.03 -2.30 -12.54
C THR A 158 9.06 -1.04 -13.42
N CYS A 159 8.03 -0.18 -13.31
CA CYS A 159 8.00 1.11 -14.01
C CYS A 159 9.03 2.08 -13.46
N ALA A 160 9.19 2.17 -12.13
CA ALA A 160 10.18 3.03 -11.49
C ALA A 160 11.60 2.66 -11.91
N ALA A 161 11.94 1.37 -11.94
CA ALA A 161 13.24 0.87 -12.39
C ALA A 161 13.54 1.28 -13.84
N ARG A 162 12.52 1.24 -14.70
CA ARG A 162 12.63 1.72 -16.08
C ARG A 162 12.87 3.23 -16.14
N MET A 163 12.18 4.02 -15.32
CA MET A 163 12.34 5.48 -15.26
C MET A 163 13.75 5.90 -14.83
N VAL A 164 14.36 5.15 -13.88
CA VAL A 164 15.75 5.42 -13.43
C VAL A 164 16.80 4.72 -14.31
N GLY A 165 16.39 3.97 -15.33
CA GLY A 165 17.32 3.28 -16.23
C GLY A 165 17.98 2.03 -15.66
N ASN A 166 17.48 1.48 -14.54
CA ASN A 166 18.03 0.29 -13.89
C ASN A 166 17.42 -1.01 -14.47
N LYS A 167 18.06 -1.56 -15.50
CA LYS A 167 17.61 -2.79 -16.18
C LYS A 167 17.63 -4.04 -15.31
N THR A 168 18.53 -4.10 -14.35
CA THR A 168 18.63 -5.23 -13.42
C THR A 168 17.39 -5.27 -12.51
N ASP A 169 17.03 -4.13 -11.94
CA ASP A 169 15.84 -4.01 -11.08
C ASP A 169 14.55 -4.16 -11.89
N GLU A 170 14.48 -3.64 -13.14
CA GLU A 170 13.35 -3.84 -14.03
C GLU A 170 13.07 -5.33 -14.23
N THR A 171 14.12 -6.12 -14.49
CA THR A 171 14.00 -7.58 -14.65
C THR A 171 13.65 -8.26 -13.32
N LYS A 172 14.29 -7.86 -12.22
CA LYS A 172 14.02 -8.38 -10.86
C LYS A 172 12.54 -8.23 -10.50
N TYR A 173 12.02 -7.00 -10.60
CA TYR A 173 10.64 -6.72 -10.18
C TYR A 173 9.60 -7.31 -11.11
N SER A 174 9.82 -7.32 -12.42
CA SER A 174 8.89 -7.96 -13.36
C SER A 174 8.82 -9.49 -13.17
N THR A 175 9.95 -10.13 -12.90
CA THR A 175 10.00 -11.56 -12.61
C THR A 175 9.28 -11.89 -11.30
N LEU A 176 9.55 -11.09 -10.27
CA LEU A 176 8.91 -11.27 -8.97
C LEU A 176 7.40 -11.00 -9.03
N TYR A 177 6.97 -9.97 -9.78
CA TYR A 177 5.57 -9.69 -10.07
C TYR A 177 4.85 -10.92 -10.62
N ASN A 178 5.37 -11.52 -11.68
CA ASN A 178 4.75 -12.71 -12.30
C ASN A 178 4.64 -13.85 -11.30
N LYS A 179 5.70 -14.13 -10.54
CA LYS A 179 5.72 -15.18 -9.52
C LYS A 179 4.67 -14.95 -8.42
N VAL A 180 4.53 -13.70 -7.95
CA VAL A 180 3.55 -13.36 -6.90
C VAL A 180 2.14 -13.41 -7.44
N VAL A 181 1.88 -12.96 -8.68
CA VAL A 181 0.57 -13.07 -9.34
C VAL A 181 0.15 -14.54 -9.50
N GLU A 182 1.07 -15.42 -9.90
CA GLU A 182 0.79 -16.86 -9.98
C GLU A 182 0.44 -17.45 -8.60
N ALA A 183 1.20 -17.07 -7.56
CA ALA A 183 0.92 -17.50 -6.19
C ALA A 183 -0.45 -17.00 -5.70
N PHE A 184 -0.75 -15.72 -5.94
CA PHE A 184 -2.02 -15.09 -5.60
C PHE A 184 -3.21 -15.80 -6.27
N ASN A 185 -3.12 -16.04 -7.58
CA ASN A 185 -4.18 -16.72 -8.30
C ASN A 185 -4.37 -18.16 -7.81
N ARG A 186 -3.29 -18.88 -7.53
CA ARG A 186 -3.38 -20.24 -6.97
C ARG A 186 -4.08 -20.28 -5.61
N GLU A 187 -3.84 -19.26 -4.77
CA GLU A 187 -4.38 -19.20 -3.40
C GLU A 187 -5.82 -18.71 -3.37
N PHE A 188 -6.13 -17.64 -4.11
CA PHE A 188 -7.38 -16.89 -3.95
C PHE A 188 -8.35 -17.01 -5.12
N TYR A 189 -7.89 -17.34 -6.32
CA TYR A 189 -8.76 -17.41 -7.49
C TYR A 189 -9.49 -18.76 -7.56
N LYS A 190 -10.81 -18.69 -7.51
CA LYS A 190 -11.71 -19.84 -7.64
C LYS A 190 -12.56 -19.67 -8.89
N PRO A 191 -12.22 -20.34 -10.02
CA PRO A 191 -12.88 -20.11 -11.31
C PRO A 191 -14.39 -20.33 -11.28
N CYS A 192 -14.85 -21.30 -10.47
CA CYS A 192 -16.27 -21.66 -10.38
C CYS A 192 -17.15 -20.59 -9.70
N LEU A 193 -16.57 -19.70 -8.91
CA LEU A 193 -17.33 -18.64 -8.23
C LEU A 193 -17.58 -17.41 -9.12
N LEU A 194 -16.80 -17.22 -10.19
CA LEU A 194 -16.99 -16.14 -11.16
C LEU A 194 -18.21 -16.32 -12.08
N TYR A 195 -18.70 -17.56 -12.22
CA TYR A 195 -19.78 -17.90 -13.14
C TYR A 195 -21.11 -18.23 -12.44
N THR A 196 -21.13 -18.41 -11.13
CA THR A 196 -22.29 -18.95 -10.40
C THR A 196 -22.82 -18.10 -9.25
N SER A 197 -22.13 -17.05 -8.85
CA SER A 197 -22.64 -16.13 -7.84
C SER A 197 -22.81 -14.75 -8.43
N ASP A 198 -24.02 -14.42 -8.79
CA ASP A 198 -24.47 -13.06 -8.58
C ASP A 198 -24.41 -12.85 -7.06
N ALA A 199 -23.37 -12.19 -6.57
CA ALA A 199 -23.14 -11.96 -5.14
C ALA A 199 -24.27 -11.13 -4.49
N ALA A 200 -25.24 -10.67 -5.27
CA ALA A 200 -26.45 -10.03 -4.83
C ALA A 200 -27.56 -11.05 -4.47
N ASP A 201 -27.60 -12.22 -5.12
CA ASP A 201 -28.64 -13.23 -4.90
C ASP A 201 -28.39 -14.11 -3.67
N ASP A 202 -27.13 -14.32 -3.27
CA ASP A 202 -26.79 -15.14 -2.09
C ASP A 202 -27.08 -14.46 -0.73
N ARG A 203 -27.50 -13.17 -0.75
CA ARG A 203 -27.86 -12.44 0.48
C ARG A 203 -29.38 -12.43 0.78
N ILE A 204 -30.20 -13.10 -0.01
CA ILE A 204 -31.68 -13.07 0.12
C ILE A 204 -32.26 -14.46 0.44
N SER A 205 -31.46 -15.44 0.82
CA SER A 205 -31.94 -16.75 1.30
C SER A 205 -31.65 -16.99 2.76
#